data_07267e935de6204585b3e31cb8d19da7
#
_entry.id   07267e935de6204585b3e31cb8d19da7
#
_cell.length_a   1.000
_cell.length_b   1.000
_cell.length_c   1.000
_cell.angle_alpha   90.00
_cell.angle_beta   90.00
_cell.angle_gamma   90.00
#
_symmetry.space_group_name_H-M   'P 1'
#
loop_
_entity.id
_entity.type
_entity.pdbx_description
1 polymer ?
#
loop_
_entity_poly.entity_id
_entity_poly.type
_entity_poly.pdbx_seq_one_letter_code
_entity_poly.pdbx_strand_id
1 'polypeptide(L)'
;MTQIPAAPAAVDYLLLTPGPLSTTATVRAAMLQDSCTWDADYNQGVVEPIRRELVRLATTPEYESDYSAVLLQGSGSYVVESVLGSAIGADECLLIINNGAYGARMGEMARCLGLRHHELDCGETTRPEPVAIEAMLARHPEITHLAMVHCETTTGMLNPLDEVAALCQRRGIRLIVDAMSSFGGIPIDMGRLGIEFLISSANKCIQGVPGFGFVIARRVALTACSGRARSVSLDLHAQWQTMEQQGGKWRFTSPTHTVLAFAQALRELDEEGGIAARHQRYSENQRTLVAGMVALGFAPLLPEKWQSPIITAFYSPAHPDYRFADFYQRLKAQGFVIYPGKVSQADCFRIGNIGDVTPERVRDLLAAMASACYWQENMR
;
A
#
# COMPACT_ATOMS: atom_id res chain seq x y z
N MET A 1 -41.64 -5.62 4.29
CA MET A 1 -40.37 -5.91 3.60
C MET A 1 -39.81 -4.59 3.12
N THR A 2 -38.70 -4.15 3.69
CA THR A 2 -37.98 -2.94 3.23
C THR A 2 -37.35 -3.30 1.88
N GLN A 3 -37.75 -2.66 0.80
CA GLN A 3 -37.16 -2.87 -0.52
C GLN A 3 -35.70 -2.35 -0.45
N ILE A 4 -34.75 -3.19 -0.78
CA ILE A 4 -33.35 -2.74 -1.03
C ILE A 4 -33.42 -1.79 -2.23
N PRO A 5 -33.00 -0.52 -2.09
CA PRO A 5 -33.07 0.42 -3.21
C PRO A 5 -32.15 -0.08 -4.35
N ALA A 6 -32.59 0.17 -5.58
CA ALA A 6 -31.70 -0.10 -6.74
C ALA A 6 -30.38 0.63 -6.60
N ALA A 7 -29.32 0.00 -7.07
CA ALA A 7 -28.00 0.65 -7.10
C ALA A 7 -28.11 2.01 -7.83
N PRO A 8 -27.50 3.07 -7.29
CA PRO A 8 -27.49 4.36 -7.99
C PRO A 8 -26.83 4.20 -9.36
N ALA A 9 -27.26 5.02 -10.32
CA ALA A 9 -26.61 5.03 -11.65
C ALA A 9 -25.09 5.19 -11.48
N ALA A 10 -24.32 4.35 -12.18
CA ALA A 10 -22.87 4.39 -12.11
C ALA A 10 -22.37 5.75 -12.62
N VAL A 11 -21.78 6.54 -11.76
CA VAL A 11 -21.05 7.76 -12.14
C VAL A 11 -19.58 7.38 -12.17
N ASP A 12 -18.94 7.59 -13.31
CA ASP A 12 -17.52 7.24 -13.53
C ASP A 12 -16.64 8.37 -12.98
N TYR A 13 -16.36 8.32 -11.68
CA TYR A 13 -15.45 9.27 -11.04
C TYR A 13 -13.99 8.85 -11.21
N LEU A 14 -13.10 9.82 -11.46
CA LEU A 14 -11.66 9.62 -11.29
C LEU A 14 -11.33 9.67 -9.79
N LEU A 15 -10.96 8.53 -9.23
CA LEU A 15 -10.63 8.38 -7.81
C LEU A 15 -9.15 8.72 -7.57
N LEU A 16 -8.90 9.92 -7.09
CA LEU A 16 -7.57 10.42 -6.73
C LEU A 16 -7.31 10.21 -5.24
N THR A 17 -7.43 8.97 -4.81
CA THR A 17 -7.37 8.52 -3.42
C THR A 17 -6.15 7.62 -3.17
N PRO A 18 -5.77 7.34 -1.93
CA PRO A 18 -4.69 6.37 -1.65
C PRO A 18 -5.09 4.90 -1.90
N GLY A 19 -6.29 4.64 -2.37
CA GLY A 19 -6.92 3.35 -2.61
C GLY A 19 -8.15 3.12 -1.71
N PRO A 20 -9.23 2.53 -2.25
CA PRO A 20 -9.43 2.06 -3.64
C PRO A 20 -9.25 3.17 -4.67
N LEU A 21 -8.81 2.79 -5.87
CA LEU A 21 -8.46 3.69 -6.96
C LEU A 21 -9.31 3.42 -8.21
N SER A 22 -9.23 4.30 -9.22
CA SER A 22 -9.81 4.03 -10.53
C SER A 22 -9.03 2.93 -11.24
N THR A 23 -9.74 1.87 -11.62
CA THR A 23 -9.23 0.74 -12.42
C THR A 23 -9.66 0.89 -13.87
N THR A 24 -8.95 0.23 -14.78
CA THR A 24 -9.32 0.13 -16.18
C THR A 24 -10.62 -0.65 -16.38
N ALA A 25 -11.26 -0.49 -17.53
CA ALA A 25 -12.45 -1.25 -17.87
C ALA A 25 -12.16 -2.76 -17.96
N THR A 26 -10.99 -3.14 -18.42
CA THR A 26 -10.55 -4.55 -18.56
C THR A 26 -10.34 -5.23 -17.22
N VAL A 27 -9.77 -4.56 -16.22
CA VAL A 27 -9.69 -5.06 -14.84
C VAL A 27 -11.09 -5.26 -14.26
N ARG A 28 -12.01 -4.32 -14.46
CA ARG A 28 -13.41 -4.47 -13.99
C ARG A 28 -14.14 -5.60 -14.72
N ALA A 29 -13.94 -5.76 -16.03
CA ALA A 29 -14.56 -6.81 -16.82
C ALA A 29 -14.10 -8.21 -16.42
N ALA A 30 -12.87 -8.38 -15.95
CA ALA A 30 -12.36 -9.66 -15.46
C ALA A 30 -13.15 -10.21 -14.25
N MET A 31 -13.91 -9.37 -13.53
CA MET A 31 -14.78 -9.80 -12.43
C MET A 31 -16.10 -10.42 -12.88
N LEU A 32 -16.43 -10.41 -14.16
CA LEU A 32 -17.71 -10.92 -14.66
C LEU A 32 -17.73 -12.45 -14.84
N GLN A 33 -16.62 -13.12 -14.53
CA GLN A 33 -16.49 -14.58 -14.65
C GLN A 33 -16.50 -15.25 -13.28
N ASP A 34 -17.38 -16.24 -13.13
CA ASP A 34 -17.34 -17.15 -11.98
C ASP A 34 -16.22 -18.18 -12.15
N SER A 35 -15.59 -18.58 -11.05
CA SER A 35 -14.53 -19.60 -11.03
C SER A 35 -14.72 -20.56 -9.86
N CYS A 36 -14.41 -21.82 -10.09
CA CYS A 36 -14.43 -22.86 -9.06
C CYS A 36 -13.07 -22.93 -8.37
N THR A 37 -13.04 -22.76 -7.05
CA THR A 37 -11.81 -22.79 -6.24
C THR A 37 -11.22 -24.19 -6.05
N TRP A 38 -11.91 -25.22 -6.54
CA TRP A 38 -11.44 -26.60 -6.53
C TRP A 38 -10.62 -26.96 -7.80
N ASP A 39 -10.89 -26.29 -8.91
CA ASP A 39 -10.36 -26.65 -10.21
C ASP A 39 -8.90 -26.21 -10.41
N ALA A 40 -8.16 -27.01 -11.17
CA ALA A 40 -6.79 -26.70 -11.56
C ALA A 40 -6.70 -25.43 -12.40
N ASP A 41 -7.69 -25.17 -13.25
CA ASP A 41 -7.76 -23.99 -14.11
C ASP A 41 -7.65 -22.68 -13.30
N TYR A 42 -8.31 -22.63 -12.15
CA TYR A 42 -8.22 -21.49 -11.25
C TYR A 42 -6.92 -21.51 -10.42
N ASN A 43 -6.63 -22.63 -9.75
CA ASN A 43 -5.51 -22.67 -8.81
C ASN A 43 -4.16 -22.62 -9.54
N GLN A 44 -3.96 -23.48 -10.54
CA GLN A 44 -2.71 -23.57 -11.30
C GLN A 44 -2.67 -22.59 -12.48
N GLY A 45 -3.84 -22.27 -13.06
CA GLY A 45 -3.93 -21.38 -14.22
C GLY A 45 -3.98 -19.90 -13.87
N VAL A 46 -4.39 -19.52 -12.65
CA VAL A 46 -4.51 -18.12 -12.22
C VAL A 46 -3.69 -17.83 -10.95
N VAL A 47 -3.92 -18.57 -9.86
CA VAL A 47 -3.30 -18.26 -8.56
C VAL A 47 -1.78 -18.48 -8.59
N GLU A 48 -1.30 -19.61 -9.12
CA GLU A 48 0.14 -19.88 -9.19
C GLU A 48 0.91 -18.91 -10.11
N PRO A 49 0.42 -18.53 -11.30
CA PRO A 49 1.02 -17.46 -12.09
C PRO A 49 1.11 -16.13 -11.34
N ILE A 50 0.06 -15.73 -10.61
CA ILE A 50 0.08 -14.52 -9.76
C ILE A 50 1.20 -14.62 -8.72
N ARG A 51 1.31 -15.74 -8.01
CA ARG A 51 2.33 -15.93 -6.97
C ARG A 51 3.74 -15.81 -7.53
N ARG A 52 4.00 -16.44 -8.68
CA ARG A 52 5.31 -16.34 -9.37
C ARG A 52 5.60 -14.93 -9.84
N GLU A 53 4.61 -14.27 -10.43
CA GLU A 53 4.77 -12.92 -10.92
C GLU A 53 5.05 -11.92 -9.77
N LEU A 54 4.39 -12.05 -8.63
CA LEU A 54 4.65 -11.23 -7.44
C LEU A 54 6.10 -11.37 -6.95
N VAL A 55 6.66 -12.58 -6.97
CA VAL A 55 8.07 -12.80 -6.61
C VAL A 55 8.98 -12.14 -7.64
N ARG A 56 8.73 -12.34 -8.94
CA ARG A 56 9.50 -11.72 -10.04
C ARG A 56 9.53 -10.20 -9.96
N LEU A 57 8.41 -9.58 -9.58
CA LEU A 57 8.30 -8.12 -9.38
C LEU A 57 9.04 -7.62 -8.13
N ALA A 58 9.28 -8.48 -7.16
CA ALA A 58 9.81 -8.10 -5.84
C ALA A 58 11.33 -8.23 -5.74
N THR A 59 11.98 -8.97 -6.64
CA THR A 59 13.43 -9.22 -6.57
C THR A 59 14.01 -9.57 -7.93
N THR A 60 15.33 -9.65 -7.98
CA THR A 60 16.06 -10.08 -9.19
C THR A 60 16.06 -11.61 -9.33
N PRO A 61 16.28 -12.16 -10.55
CA PRO A 61 16.30 -13.61 -10.81
C PRO A 61 17.23 -14.41 -9.89
N GLU A 62 18.31 -13.79 -9.41
CA GLU A 62 19.28 -14.39 -8.49
C GLU A 62 18.62 -14.85 -7.16
N TYR A 63 17.62 -14.11 -6.69
CA TYR A 63 16.96 -14.35 -5.39
C TYR A 63 15.56 -14.93 -5.50
N GLU A 64 14.99 -15.09 -6.70
CA GLU A 64 13.59 -15.54 -6.85
C GLU A 64 13.31 -16.87 -6.13
N SER A 65 14.25 -17.81 -6.17
CA SER A 65 14.12 -19.10 -5.50
C SER A 65 14.03 -19.03 -3.97
N ASP A 66 14.54 -17.95 -3.38
CA ASP A 66 14.54 -17.74 -1.93
C ASP A 66 13.20 -17.26 -1.39
N TYR A 67 12.33 -16.76 -2.28
CA TYR A 67 11.07 -16.12 -1.90
C TYR A 67 9.84 -16.93 -2.35
N SER A 68 8.73 -16.68 -1.70
CA SER A 68 7.41 -17.17 -2.07
C SER A 68 6.36 -16.10 -1.78
N ALA A 69 5.31 -16.05 -2.60
CA ALA A 69 4.18 -15.17 -2.38
C ALA A 69 3.01 -15.94 -1.74
N VAL A 70 2.37 -15.35 -0.73
CA VAL A 70 1.21 -15.89 -0.01
C VAL A 70 0.06 -14.91 -0.15
N LEU A 71 -1.06 -15.36 -0.70
CA LEU A 71 -2.25 -14.55 -0.86
C LEU A 71 -3.17 -14.78 0.34
N LEU A 72 -3.74 -13.69 0.88
CA LEU A 72 -4.58 -13.69 2.08
C LEU A 72 -5.85 -12.88 1.84
N GLN A 73 -7.02 -13.46 2.09
CA GLN A 73 -8.28 -12.75 1.97
C GLN A 73 -8.40 -11.64 3.02
N GLY A 74 -8.99 -10.52 2.60
CA GLY A 74 -9.25 -9.37 3.45
C GLY A 74 -8.53 -8.11 3.00
N SER A 75 -8.56 -7.07 3.83
CA SER A 75 -7.83 -5.83 3.57
C SER A 75 -6.34 -5.96 3.88
N GLY A 76 -5.54 -4.99 3.44
CA GLY A 76 -4.12 -4.93 3.79
C GLY A 76 -3.84 -5.02 5.29
N SER A 77 -4.71 -4.48 6.15
CA SER A 77 -4.57 -4.59 7.60
C SER A 77 -4.60 -6.04 8.10
N TYR A 78 -5.45 -6.90 7.52
CA TYR A 78 -5.48 -8.34 7.84
C TYR A 78 -4.16 -9.02 7.50
N VAL A 79 -3.52 -8.59 6.42
CA VAL A 79 -2.23 -9.17 5.99
C VAL A 79 -1.10 -8.72 6.91
N VAL A 80 -1.08 -7.46 7.33
CA VAL A 80 -0.11 -6.96 8.32
C VAL A 80 -0.26 -7.74 9.63
N GLU A 81 -1.49 -7.90 10.12
CA GLU A 81 -1.78 -8.63 11.35
C GLU A 81 -1.40 -10.11 11.24
N SER A 82 -1.62 -10.74 10.07
CA SER A 82 -1.18 -12.12 9.79
C SER A 82 0.34 -12.26 9.90
N VAL A 83 1.10 -11.33 9.29
CA VAL A 83 2.57 -11.35 9.36
C VAL A 83 3.04 -11.15 10.81
N LEU A 84 2.57 -10.10 11.49
CA LEU A 84 2.99 -9.83 12.86
C LEU A 84 2.63 -10.99 13.80
N GLY A 85 1.43 -11.55 13.66
CA GLY A 85 0.94 -12.66 14.49
C GLY A 85 1.60 -14.01 14.22
N SER A 86 2.23 -14.18 13.03
CA SER A 86 2.88 -15.44 12.65
C SER A 86 4.42 -15.36 12.69
N ALA A 87 5.01 -14.19 12.42
CA ALA A 87 6.46 -14.07 12.33
C ALA A 87 7.14 -13.90 13.69
N ILE A 88 6.49 -13.21 14.64
CA ILE A 88 7.11 -12.86 15.92
C ILE A 88 6.86 -13.97 16.95
N GLY A 89 7.91 -14.69 17.33
CA GLY A 89 7.87 -15.75 18.34
C GLY A 89 7.71 -15.18 19.76
N ALA A 90 7.44 -16.07 20.73
CA ALA A 90 7.22 -15.69 22.13
C ALA A 90 8.44 -15.02 22.79
N ASP A 91 9.64 -15.45 22.40
CA ASP A 91 10.91 -14.95 22.95
C ASP A 91 11.52 -13.84 22.11
N GLU A 92 10.89 -13.48 20.98
CA GLU A 92 11.35 -12.46 20.05
C GLU A 92 10.74 -11.09 20.39
N CYS A 93 11.38 -10.02 19.95
CA CYS A 93 10.96 -8.63 20.19
C CYS A 93 10.94 -7.83 18.89
N LEU A 94 9.87 -7.06 18.70
CA LEU A 94 9.63 -6.24 17.51
C LEU A 94 9.91 -4.77 17.80
N LEU A 95 10.68 -4.09 16.95
CA LEU A 95 10.71 -2.63 16.87
C LEU A 95 9.78 -2.16 15.76
N ILE A 96 8.87 -1.25 16.08
CA ILE A 96 7.96 -0.63 15.12
C ILE A 96 8.38 0.82 14.89
N ILE A 97 8.61 1.19 13.63
CA ILE A 97 8.82 2.58 13.24
C ILE A 97 7.47 3.22 12.99
N ASN A 98 7.13 4.23 13.77
CA ASN A 98 5.86 4.93 13.71
C ASN A 98 6.09 6.39 13.29
N ASN A 99 5.63 6.75 12.08
CA ASN A 99 5.60 8.12 11.59
C ASN A 99 4.27 8.44 10.89
N GLY A 100 3.20 7.81 11.35
CA GLY A 100 1.85 8.05 10.84
C GLY A 100 0.86 6.96 11.21
N ALA A 101 -0.36 7.04 10.68
CA ALA A 101 -1.48 6.20 11.07
C ALA A 101 -1.24 4.69 10.83
N TYR A 102 -0.41 4.32 9.87
CA TYR A 102 -0.15 2.90 9.57
C TYR A 102 0.92 2.32 10.50
N GLY A 103 1.95 3.09 10.85
CA GLY A 103 2.89 2.71 11.91
C GLY A 103 2.20 2.56 13.27
N ALA A 104 1.38 3.54 13.65
CA ALA A 104 0.57 3.49 14.87
C ALA A 104 -0.36 2.25 14.93
N ARG A 105 -0.97 1.88 13.78
CA ARG A 105 -1.81 0.69 13.67
C ARG A 105 -1.01 -0.61 13.87
N MET A 106 0.22 -0.70 13.39
CA MET A 106 1.08 -1.85 13.69
C MET A 106 1.35 -1.98 15.20
N GLY A 107 1.56 -0.86 15.91
CA GLY A 107 1.66 -0.84 17.37
C GLY A 107 0.39 -1.33 18.05
N GLU A 108 -0.79 -0.91 17.58
CA GLU A 108 -2.07 -1.40 18.09
C GLU A 108 -2.23 -2.92 17.87
N MET A 109 -1.91 -3.42 16.67
CA MET A 109 -1.92 -4.85 16.38
C MET A 109 -0.95 -5.62 17.28
N ALA A 110 0.28 -5.12 17.47
CA ALA A 110 1.25 -5.74 18.34
C ALA A 110 0.76 -5.85 19.79
N ARG A 111 0.09 -4.83 20.31
CA ARG A 111 -0.55 -4.86 21.64
C ARG A 111 -1.69 -5.87 21.70
N CYS A 112 -2.59 -5.89 20.73
CA CYS A 112 -3.70 -6.84 20.67
C CYS A 112 -3.22 -8.30 20.57
N LEU A 113 -2.16 -8.53 19.82
CA LEU A 113 -1.54 -9.84 19.66
C LEU A 113 -0.65 -10.26 20.84
N GLY A 114 -0.45 -9.40 21.84
CA GLY A 114 0.43 -9.65 22.98
C GLY A 114 1.89 -9.83 22.59
N LEU A 115 2.38 -9.10 21.56
CA LEU A 115 3.77 -9.16 21.14
C LEU A 115 4.67 -8.33 22.08
N ARG A 116 5.87 -8.83 22.36
CA ARG A 116 6.93 -8.00 22.94
C ARG A 116 7.39 -7.02 21.87
N HIS A 117 7.22 -5.72 22.13
CA HIS A 117 7.57 -4.71 21.14
C HIS A 117 8.01 -3.40 21.78
N HIS A 118 8.76 -2.64 21.00
CA HIS A 118 9.07 -1.24 21.23
C HIS A 118 8.54 -0.43 20.03
N GLU A 119 8.18 0.83 20.28
CA GLU A 119 7.78 1.77 19.23
C GLU A 119 8.78 2.94 19.21
N LEU A 120 9.26 3.29 18.03
CA LEU A 120 9.96 4.55 17.77
C LEU A 120 8.98 5.50 17.09
N ASP A 121 8.42 6.41 17.88
CA ASP A 121 7.54 7.47 17.37
C ASP A 121 8.40 8.61 16.82
N CYS A 122 8.30 8.84 15.51
CA CYS A 122 9.01 9.90 14.80
C CYS A 122 8.15 11.16 14.57
N GLY A 123 6.85 11.08 14.95
CA GLY A 123 5.86 12.10 14.58
C GLY A 123 5.41 12.02 13.12
N GLU A 124 4.24 12.59 12.80
CA GLU A 124 3.56 12.36 11.50
C GLU A 124 4.25 13.01 10.30
N THR A 125 4.99 14.09 10.50
CA THR A 125 5.63 14.89 9.44
C THR A 125 7.15 14.80 9.43
N THR A 126 7.72 13.90 10.20
CA THR A 126 9.17 13.71 10.33
C THR A 126 9.57 12.34 9.74
N ARG A 127 10.56 12.36 8.86
CA ARG A 127 11.13 11.13 8.29
C ARG A 127 11.90 10.37 9.37
N PRO A 128 11.72 9.06 9.52
CA PRO A 128 12.54 8.26 10.43
C PRO A 128 14.04 8.39 10.11
N GLU A 129 14.83 8.74 11.10
CA GLU A 129 16.27 8.89 10.95
C GLU A 129 16.99 7.59 11.34
N PRO A 130 17.88 7.02 10.48
CA PRO A 130 18.62 5.79 10.78
C PRO A 130 19.40 5.84 12.09
N VAL A 131 19.91 7.03 12.48
CA VAL A 131 20.60 7.22 13.76
C VAL A 131 19.69 6.99 14.96
N ALA A 132 18.43 7.44 14.91
CA ALA A 132 17.46 7.22 15.96
C ALA A 132 17.08 5.73 16.08
N ILE A 133 16.95 5.06 14.94
CA ILE A 133 16.70 3.61 14.88
C ILE A 133 17.87 2.84 15.48
N GLU A 134 19.11 3.19 15.11
CA GLU A 134 20.32 2.56 15.62
C GLU A 134 20.46 2.75 17.15
N ALA A 135 20.11 3.92 17.66
CA ALA A 135 20.09 4.19 19.11
C ALA A 135 19.07 3.31 19.84
N MET A 136 17.89 3.06 19.24
CA MET A 136 16.89 2.14 19.79
C MET A 136 17.42 0.70 19.83
N LEU A 137 18.02 0.22 18.73
CA LEU A 137 18.59 -1.13 18.66
C LEU A 137 19.76 -1.33 19.64
N ALA A 138 20.56 -0.28 19.88
CA ALA A 138 21.64 -0.33 20.85
C ALA A 138 21.13 -0.36 22.32
N ARG A 139 20.02 0.33 22.60
CA ARG A 139 19.38 0.38 23.92
C ARG A 139 18.61 -0.89 24.25
N HIS A 140 18.09 -1.56 23.23
CA HIS A 140 17.22 -2.72 23.31
C HIS A 140 17.80 -3.89 22.52
N PRO A 141 18.85 -4.54 23.01
CA PRO A 141 19.54 -5.65 22.31
C PRO A 141 18.69 -6.91 22.15
N GLU A 142 17.54 -7.00 22.84
CA GLU A 142 16.54 -8.04 22.69
C GLU A 142 15.72 -7.93 21.41
N ILE A 143 15.77 -6.81 20.68
CA ILE A 143 15.04 -6.61 19.42
C ILE A 143 15.61 -7.56 18.36
N THR A 144 14.71 -8.35 17.77
CA THR A 144 15.01 -9.34 16.72
C THR A 144 14.43 -8.95 15.36
N HIS A 145 13.37 -8.16 15.36
CA HIS A 145 12.64 -7.74 14.16
C HIS A 145 12.43 -6.24 14.14
N LEU A 146 12.37 -5.66 12.95
CA LEU A 146 11.98 -4.28 12.72
C LEU A 146 10.85 -4.25 11.69
N ALA A 147 9.75 -3.56 11.99
CA ALA A 147 8.66 -3.31 11.07
C ALA A 147 8.58 -1.82 10.73
N MET A 148 8.46 -1.51 9.44
CA MET A 148 8.28 -0.14 8.95
C MET A 148 7.29 -0.05 7.80
N VAL A 149 6.65 1.10 7.64
CA VAL A 149 5.90 1.47 6.45
C VAL A 149 6.86 2.06 5.43
N HIS A 150 6.84 1.61 4.18
CA HIS A 150 7.69 2.21 3.13
C HIS A 150 7.14 3.54 2.62
N CYS A 151 5.83 3.61 2.34
CA CYS A 151 5.16 4.86 1.95
C CYS A 151 3.98 5.14 2.88
N GLU A 152 4.14 6.11 3.78
CA GLU A 152 3.11 6.55 4.72
C GLU A 152 2.12 7.49 4.03
N THR A 153 0.96 6.97 3.62
CA THR A 153 -0.03 7.75 2.86
C THR A 153 -0.86 8.72 3.68
N THR A 154 -0.68 8.78 4.98
CA THR A 154 -1.24 9.85 5.82
C THR A 154 -0.74 11.21 5.34
N THR A 155 0.55 11.27 4.99
CA THR A 155 1.26 12.49 4.55
C THR A 155 1.76 12.41 3.10
N GLY A 156 1.99 11.21 2.60
CA GLY A 156 2.68 10.96 1.33
C GLY A 156 4.20 10.75 1.49
N MET A 157 4.68 10.52 2.71
CA MET A 157 6.10 10.38 3.00
C MET A 157 6.66 9.05 2.51
N LEU A 158 7.80 9.11 1.79
CA LEU A 158 8.62 7.95 1.44
C LEU A 158 9.70 7.77 2.49
N ASN A 159 9.62 6.68 3.23
CA ASN A 159 10.56 6.35 4.30
C ASN A 159 11.89 5.77 3.76
N PRO A 160 12.99 5.90 4.51
CA PRO A 160 14.36 5.57 4.05
C PRO A 160 14.61 4.05 4.05
N LEU A 161 13.98 3.31 3.14
CA LEU A 161 14.02 1.85 3.12
C LEU A 161 15.44 1.30 2.94
N ASP A 162 16.24 1.87 2.01
CA ASP A 162 17.60 1.39 1.75
C ASP A 162 18.51 1.55 2.97
N GLU A 163 18.44 2.70 3.64
CA GLU A 163 19.25 2.99 4.83
C GLU A 163 18.86 2.09 6.01
N VAL A 164 17.55 1.88 6.22
CA VAL A 164 17.02 1.01 7.28
C VAL A 164 17.36 -0.46 6.99
N ALA A 165 17.23 -0.90 5.75
CA ALA A 165 17.60 -2.26 5.32
C ALA A 165 19.08 -2.53 5.57
N ALA A 166 19.96 -1.61 5.17
CA ALA A 166 21.40 -1.72 5.43
C ALA A 166 21.72 -1.77 6.94
N LEU A 167 21.00 -1.01 7.76
CA LEU A 167 21.14 -1.06 9.21
C LEU A 167 20.70 -2.43 9.77
N CYS A 168 19.56 -2.93 9.33
CA CYS A 168 19.04 -4.24 9.75
C CYS A 168 20.01 -5.36 9.39
N GLN A 169 20.57 -5.36 8.16
CA GLN A 169 21.55 -6.34 7.73
C GLN A 169 22.81 -6.32 8.62
N ARG A 170 23.38 -5.14 8.92
CA ARG A 170 24.55 -5.01 9.79
C ARG A 170 24.29 -5.51 11.22
N ARG A 171 23.07 -5.37 11.71
CA ARG A 171 22.68 -5.71 13.08
C ARG A 171 22.06 -7.11 13.22
N GLY A 172 21.86 -7.84 12.11
CA GLY A 172 21.19 -9.13 12.10
C GLY A 172 19.69 -9.05 12.49
N ILE A 173 19.06 -7.91 12.23
CA ILE A 173 17.63 -7.66 12.50
C ILE A 173 16.82 -8.07 11.28
N ARG A 174 15.75 -8.82 11.50
CA ARG A 174 14.82 -9.24 10.44
C ARG A 174 13.90 -8.10 10.06
N LEU A 175 13.83 -7.77 8.77
CA LEU A 175 13.10 -6.60 8.28
C LEU A 175 11.73 -7.01 7.73
N ILE A 176 10.66 -6.40 8.26
CA ILE A 176 9.27 -6.48 7.81
C ILE A 176 8.90 -5.13 7.20
N VAL A 177 8.48 -5.12 5.94
CA VAL A 177 8.14 -3.89 5.22
C VAL A 177 6.67 -3.90 4.83
N ASP A 178 5.92 -2.96 5.38
CA ASP A 178 4.61 -2.61 4.85
C ASP A 178 4.82 -1.72 3.61
N ALA A 179 4.79 -2.36 2.44
CA ALA A 179 4.84 -1.71 1.13
C ALA A 179 3.46 -1.60 0.49
N MET A 180 2.41 -1.52 1.32
CA MET A 180 1.01 -1.51 0.89
C MET A 180 0.76 -0.53 -0.23
N SER A 181 1.26 0.68 -0.09
CA SER A 181 1.00 1.78 -1.01
C SER A 181 2.10 1.98 -2.05
N SER A 182 3.22 1.27 -1.96
CA SER A 182 4.39 1.49 -2.81
C SER A 182 4.73 0.34 -3.74
N PHE A 183 4.47 -0.91 -3.33
CA PHE A 183 4.79 -2.08 -4.17
C PHE A 183 3.99 -2.08 -5.47
N GLY A 184 4.70 -2.27 -6.57
CA GLY A 184 4.15 -2.18 -7.94
C GLY A 184 4.18 -0.77 -8.53
N GLY A 185 4.49 0.27 -7.73
CA GLY A 185 4.63 1.66 -8.18
C GLY A 185 5.98 2.29 -7.88
N ILE A 186 6.74 1.69 -6.96
CA ILE A 186 8.12 2.09 -6.61
C ILE A 186 8.97 0.82 -6.65
N PRO A 187 10.12 0.82 -7.34
CA PRO A 187 11.01 -0.34 -7.38
C PRO A 187 11.53 -0.71 -5.98
N ILE A 188 11.41 -2.00 -5.64
CA ILE A 188 11.95 -2.59 -4.41
C ILE A 188 12.64 -3.90 -4.81
N ASP A 189 13.88 -4.11 -4.40
CA ASP A 189 14.59 -5.38 -4.54
C ASP A 189 14.77 -6.02 -3.17
N MET A 190 13.89 -6.96 -2.84
CA MET A 190 13.88 -7.64 -1.54
C MET A 190 15.17 -8.42 -1.27
N GLY A 191 15.75 -9.06 -2.30
CA GLY A 191 16.97 -9.85 -2.18
C GLY A 191 18.14 -8.98 -1.78
N ARG A 192 18.39 -7.91 -2.52
CA ARG A 192 19.45 -6.93 -2.25
C ARG A 192 19.28 -6.26 -0.88
N LEU A 193 18.04 -5.91 -0.53
CA LEU A 193 17.74 -5.23 0.74
C LEU A 193 17.65 -6.18 1.94
N GLY A 194 17.63 -7.49 1.72
CA GLY A 194 17.53 -8.47 2.80
C GLY A 194 16.17 -8.43 3.53
N ILE A 195 15.11 -8.01 2.84
CA ILE A 195 13.75 -7.96 3.40
C ILE A 195 13.25 -9.39 3.61
N GLU A 196 12.78 -9.72 4.82
CA GLU A 196 12.19 -11.02 5.09
C GLU A 196 10.71 -11.11 4.73
N PHE A 197 9.94 -10.06 5.01
CA PHE A 197 8.52 -9.98 4.70
C PHE A 197 8.19 -8.63 4.07
N LEU A 198 7.63 -8.65 2.87
CA LEU A 198 7.05 -7.49 2.22
C LEU A 198 5.54 -7.70 2.10
N ILE A 199 4.77 -6.72 2.53
CA ILE A 199 3.32 -6.78 2.62
C ILE A 199 2.70 -5.80 1.64
N SER A 200 1.71 -6.25 0.86
CA SER A 200 0.95 -5.36 -0.02
C SER A 200 -0.49 -5.87 -0.24
N SER A 201 -1.26 -5.18 -1.08
CA SER A 201 -2.64 -5.55 -1.40
C SER A 201 -2.98 -5.32 -2.86
N ALA A 202 -4.02 -6.01 -3.32
CA ALA A 202 -4.43 -6.00 -4.72
C ALA A 202 -4.84 -4.62 -5.25
N ASN A 203 -5.43 -3.77 -4.39
CA ASN A 203 -6.09 -2.52 -4.77
C ASN A 203 -5.21 -1.27 -4.64
N LYS A 204 -3.90 -1.41 -4.79
CA LYS A 204 -2.94 -0.29 -4.73
C LYS A 204 -2.19 -0.15 -6.06
N CYS A 205 -0.89 0.02 -6.06
CA CYS A 205 -0.12 0.32 -7.26
C CYS A 205 -0.17 -0.75 -8.37
N ILE A 206 -0.52 -2.00 -8.07
CA ILE A 206 -0.80 -3.02 -9.10
C ILE A 206 -2.12 -2.72 -9.86
N GLN A 207 -3.01 -1.89 -9.27
CA GLN A 207 -4.28 -1.44 -9.85
C GLN A 207 -5.36 -2.52 -9.98
N GLY A 208 -5.34 -3.52 -9.09
CA GLY A 208 -6.47 -4.44 -8.92
C GLY A 208 -7.59 -3.83 -8.08
N VAL A 209 -8.55 -4.65 -7.69
CA VAL A 209 -9.70 -4.27 -6.86
C VAL A 209 -9.54 -4.77 -5.41
N PRO A 210 -10.25 -4.18 -4.42
CA PRO A 210 -10.19 -4.64 -3.03
C PRO A 210 -10.72 -6.08 -2.87
N GLY A 211 -10.17 -6.83 -1.90
CA GLY A 211 -10.67 -8.15 -1.52
C GLY A 211 -9.60 -9.10 -0.98
N PHE A 212 -8.34 -8.89 -1.33
CA PHE A 212 -7.23 -9.62 -0.75
C PHE A 212 -5.95 -8.78 -0.71
N GLY A 213 -5.03 -9.22 0.14
CA GLY A 213 -3.65 -8.77 0.13
C GLY A 213 -2.69 -9.94 0.00
N PHE A 214 -1.40 -9.65 -0.01
CA PHE A 214 -0.37 -10.67 -0.17
C PHE A 214 0.88 -10.32 0.61
N VAL A 215 1.62 -11.36 0.93
CA VAL A 215 2.96 -11.30 1.52
C VAL A 215 3.93 -11.94 0.54
N ILE A 216 5.04 -11.27 0.27
CA ILE A 216 6.18 -11.89 -0.37
C ILE A 216 7.23 -12.05 0.71
N ALA A 217 7.69 -13.28 0.94
CA ALA A 217 8.56 -13.56 2.07
C ALA A 217 9.63 -14.60 1.74
N ARG A 218 10.74 -14.54 2.49
CA ARG A 218 11.78 -15.58 2.42
C ARG A 218 11.17 -16.92 2.83
N ARG A 219 11.43 -17.98 2.06
CA ARG A 219 10.94 -19.34 2.35
C ARG A 219 11.39 -19.83 3.72
N VAL A 220 12.63 -19.50 4.11
CA VAL A 220 13.15 -19.83 5.45
C VAL A 220 12.38 -19.11 6.56
N ALA A 221 12.00 -17.86 6.36
CA ALA A 221 11.19 -17.10 7.30
C ALA A 221 9.76 -17.64 7.41
N LEU A 222 9.14 -18.00 6.27
CA LEU A 222 7.83 -18.67 6.25
C LEU A 222 7.86 -20.01 7.01
N THR A 223 8.92 -20.81 6.83
CA THR A 223 9.12 -22.06 7.58
C THR A 223 9.22 -21.79 9.07
N ALA A 224 9.93 -20.73 9.49
CA ALA A 224 10.07 -20.35 10.89
C ALA A 224 8.75 -19.89 11.54
N CYS A 225 7.74 -19.50 10.77
CA CYS A 225 6.40 -19.15 11.28
C CYS A 225 5.58 -20.37 11.76
N SER A 226 6.05 -21.61 11.53
CA SER A 226 5.33 -22.82 11.88
C SER A 226 4.95 -22.87 13.36
N GLY A 227 3.66 -23.04 13.65
CA GLY A 227 3.12 -23.15 15.02
C GLY A 227 3.14 -21.84 15.84
N ARG A 228 3.48 -20.70 15.23
CA ARG A 228 3.55 -19.39 15.91
C ARG A 228 2.30 -18.55 15.78
N ALA A 229 1.42 -18.85 14.82
CA ALA A 229 0.24 -18.05 14.54
C ALA A 229 -0.68 -17.89 15.74
N ARG A 230 -1.12 -16.66 15.99
CA ARG A 230 -2.06 -16.30 17.06
C ARG A 230 -3.52 -16.31 16.60
N SER A 231 -3.77 -16.72 15.37
CA SER A 231 -5.09 -16.80 14.74
C SER A 231 -5.14 -17.97 13.78
N VAL A 232 -6.27 -18.69 13.75
CA VAL A 232 -6.48 -19.78 12.78
C VAL A 232 -6.62 -19.25 11.37
N SER A 233 -7.38 -18.18 11.18
CA SER A 233 -7.68 -17.62 9.85
C SER A 233 -6.52 -16.81 9.26
N LEU A 234 -5.67 -16.23 10.10
CA LEU A 234 -4.53 -15.39 9.72
C LEU A 234 -3.18 -16.13 9.90
N ASP A 235 -3.18 -17.47 9.97
CA ASP A 235 -1.97 -18.28 10.01
C ASP A 235 -1.28 -18.25 8.65
N LEU A 236 -0.22 -17.44 8.56
CA LEU A 236 0.56 -17.22 7.34
C LEU A 236 1.26 -18.50 6.86
N HIS A 237 1.82 -19.28 7.81
CA HIS A 237 2.53 -20.52 7.49
C HIS A 237 1.58 -21.58 6.93
N ALA A 238 0.45 -21.80 7.57
CA ALA A 238 -0.51 -22.80 7.10
C ALA A 238 -1.17 -22.40 5.76
N GLN A 239 -1.40 -21.09 5.51
CA GLN A 239 -1.84 -20.61 4.20
C GLN A 239 -0.77 -20.87 3.13
N TRP A 240 0.49 -20.54 3.42
CA TRP A 240 1.63 -20.81 2.54
C TRP A 240 1.77 -22.30 2.22
N GLN A 241 1.78 -23.16 3.23
CA GLN A 241 1.88 -24.62 3.05
C GLN A 241 0.78 -25.16 2.14
N THR A 242 -0.46 -24.71 2.34
CA THR A 242 -1.57 -25.17 1.49
C THR A 242 -1.36 -24.75 0.05
N MET A 243 -0.92 -23.52 -0.22
CA MET A 243 -0.63 -23.05 -1.57
C MET A 243 0.52 -23.83 -2.22
N GLU A 244 1.62 -24.08 -1.49
CA GLU A 244 2.76 -24.85 -2.02
C GLU A 244 2.40 -26.31 -2.34
N GLN A 245 1.69 -26.98 -1.43
CA GLN A 245 1.40 -28.41 -1.54
C GLN A 245 0.23 -28.73 -2.47
N GLN A 246 -0.68 -27.76 -2.70
CA GLN A 246 -1.89 -27.96 -3.47
C GLN A 246 -2.01 -27.04 -4.69
N GLY A 247 -0.86 -26.62 -5.25
CA GLY A 247 -0.80 -25.87 -6.51
C GLY A 247 -1.61 -24.59 -6.51
N GLY A 248 -1.38 -23.71 -5.52
CA GLY A 248 -2.03 -22.41 -5.41
C GLY A 248 -3.36 -22.37 -4.66
N LYS A 249 -3.83 -23.53 -4.16
CA LYS A 249 -5.10 -23.58 -3.42
C LYS A 249 -5.05 -22.78 -2.12
N TRP A 250 -6.12 -22.04 -1.86
CA TRP A 250 -6.30 -21.31 -0.61
C TRP A 250 -6.84 -22.24 0.48
N ARG A 251 -6.50 -21.99 1.74
CA ARG A 251 -7.05 -22.76 2.88
C ARG A 251 -8.55 -22.60 3.02
N PHE A 252 -9.03 -21.40 2.78
CA PHE A 252 -10.45 -21.01 2.86
C PHE A 252 -10.92 -20.46 1.51
N THR A 253 -12.19 -20.07 1.44
CA THR A 253 -12.78 -19.57 0.19
C THR A 253 -12.00 -18.36 -0.35
N SER A 254 -11.53 -18.47 -1.58
CA SER A 254 -10.81 -17.41 -2.28
C SER A 254 -11.79 -16.36 -2.83
N PRO A 255 -11.45 -15.06 -2.84
CA PRO A 255 -12.24 -14.02 -3.50
C PRO A 255 -12.00 -14.06 -5.02
N THR A 256 -12.55 -15.07 -5.71
CA THR A 256 -12.23 -15.42 -7.10
C THR A 256 -12.29 -14.25 -8.07
N HIS A 257 -13.35 -13.46 -8.03
CA HIS A 257 -13.54 -12.28 -8.89
C HIS A 257 -12.42 -11.25 -8.72
N THR A 258 -12.02 -10.98 -7.48
CA THR A 258 -10.90 -10.07 -7.17
C THR A 258 -9.56 -10.62 -7.65
N VAL A 259 -9.36 -11.93 -7.54
CA VAL A 259 -8.13 -12.61 -8.00
C VAL A 259 -8.03 -12.56 -9.52
N LEU A 260 -9.14 -12.77 -10.25
CA LEU A 260 -9.18 -12.62 -11.71
C LEU A 260 -8.89 -11.18 -12.15
N ALA A 261 -9.49 -10.19 -11.47
CA ALA A 261 -9.21 -8.78 -11.71
C ALA A 261 -7.74 -8.44 -11.47
N PHE A 262 -7.13 -9.04 -10.45
CA PHE A 262 -5.71 -8.83 -10.13
C PHE A 262 -4.78 -9.48 -11.17
N ALA A 263 -5.14 -10.66 -11.69
CA ALA A 263 -4.41 -11.28 -12.80
C ALA A 263 -4.41 -10.39 -14.05
N GLN A 264 -5.55 -9.73 -14.33
CA GLN A 264 -5.64 -8.75 -15.41
C GLN A 264 -4.77 -7.51 -15.12
N ALA A 265 -4.81 -7.01 -13.90
CA ALA A 265 -3.99 -5.85 -13.49
C ALA A 265 -2.48 -6.12 -13.58
N LEU A 266 -2.04 -7.35 -13.30
CA LEU A 266 -0.64 -7.75 -13.49
C LEU A 266 -0.25 -7.80 -14.98
N ARG A 267 -1.14 -8.27 -15.86
CA ARG A 267 -0.90 -8.21 -17.33
C ARG A 267 -0.75 -6.77 -17.80
N GLU A 268 -1.62 -5.86 -17.35
CA GLU A 268 -1.53 -4.45 -17.71
C GLU A 268 -0.27 -3.76 -17.14
N LEU A 269 0.21 -4.20 -15.98
CA LEU A 269 1.50 -3.74 -15.46
C LEU A 269 2.66 -4.16 -16.35
N ASP A 270 2.65 -5.40 -16.83
CA ASP A 270 3.67 -5.94 -17.74
C ASP A 270 3.61 -5.23 -19.12
N GLU A 271 2.42 -5.05 -19.68
CA GLU A 271 2.17 -4.34 -20.94
C GLU A 271 2.59 -2.85 -20.88
N GLU A 272 2.47 -2.21 -19.70
CA GLU A 272 2.94 -0.83 -19.46
C GLU A 272 4.47 -0.74 -19.49
N GLY A 273 5.19 -1.84 -19.28
CA GLY A 273 6.65 -1.89 -19.14
C GLY A 273 7.13 -2.14 -17.71
N GLY A 274 6.27 -2.71 -16.89
CA GLY A 274 6.57 -3.12 -15.51
C GLY A 274 6.60 -1.97 -14.52
N ILE A 275 7.17 -2.24 -13.33
CA ILE A 275 7.25 -1.27 -12.24
C ILE A 275 8.02 0.00 -12.63
N ALA A 276 9.04 -0.11 -13.47
CA ALA A 276 9.85 1.05 -13.87
C ALA A 276 9.01 2.08 -14.67
N ALA A 277 8.25 1.62 -15.66
CA ALA A 277 7.38 2.49 -16.45
C ALA A 277 6.25 3.07 -15.60
N ARG A 278 5.63 2.26 -14.73
CA ARG A 278 4.60 2.71 -13.78
C ARG A 278 5.14 3.76 -12.81
N HIS A 279 6.32 3.57 -12.27
CA HIS A 279 7.00 4.55 -11.42
C HIS A 279 7.25 5.86 -12.16
N GLN A 280 7.68 5.79 -13.42
CA GLN A 280 7.88 6.99 -14.25
C GLN A 280 6.57 7.75 -14.44
N ARG A 281 5.47 7.07 -14.79
CA ARG A 281 4.14 7.69 -14.95
C ARG A 281 3.66 8.34 -13.65
N TYR A 282 3.76 7.64 -12.52
CA TYR A 282 3.36 8.19 -11.22
C TYR A 282 4.21 9.40 -10.82
N SER A 283 5.52 9.36 -11.10
CA SER A 283 6.43 10.49 -10.83
C SER A 283 6.12 11.70 -11.72
N GLU A 284 5.76 11.48 -12.98
CA GLU A 284 5.31 12.56 -13.88
C GLU A 284 3.99 13.16 -13.41
N ASN A 285 3.00 12.32 -13.06
CA ASN A 285 1.73 12.75 -12.52
C ASN A 285 1.92 13.60 -11.26
N GLN A 286 2.75 13.15 -10.33
CA GLN A 286 3.01 13.86 -9.06
C GLN A 286 3.70 15.20 -9.31
N ARG A 287 4.73 15.26 -10.15
CA ARG A 287 5.41 16.52 -10.48
C ARG A 287 4.46 17.52 -11.16
N THR A 288 3.65 17.05 -12.11
CA THR A 288 2.64 17.88 -12.80
C THR A 288 1.61 18.41 -11.80
N LEU A 289 1.11 17.53 -10.93
CA LEU A 289 0.15 17.89 -9.88
C LEU A 289 0.73 18.96 -8.95
N VAL A 290 1.91 18.72 -8.39
CA VAL A 290 2.51 19.66 -7.41
C VAL A 290 2.79 21.01 -8.05
N ALA A 291 3.37 21.03 -9.25
CA ALA A 291 3.64 22.29 -9.96
C ALA A 291 2.35 23.10 -10.21
N GLY A 292 1.29 22.43 -10.68
CA GLY A 292 0.00 23.08 -10.93
C GLY A 292 -0.68 23.55 -9.63
N MET A 293 -0.65 22.75 -8.58
CA MET A 293 -1.22 23.13 -7.27
C MET A 293 -0.49 24.31 -6.64
N VAL A 294 0.85 24.34 -6.71
CA VAL A 294 1.65 25.49 -6.25
C VAL A 294 1.30 26.75 -7.04
N ALA A 295 1.13 26.65 -8.36
CA ALA A 295 0.70 27.77 -9.20
C ALA A 295 -0.71 28.28 -8.83
N LEU A 296 -1.58 27.42 -8.30
CA LEU A 296 -2.90 27.79 -7.75
C LEU A 296 -2.86 28.30 -6.31
N GLY A 297 -1.67 28.39 -5.70
CA GLY A 297 -1.48 28.90 -4.35
C GLY A 297 -1.56 27.87 -3.23
N PHE A 298 -1.58 26.57 -3.54
CA PHE A 298 -1.52 25.51 -2.51
C PHE A 298 -0.07 25.16 -2.16
N ALA A 299 0.17 24.84 -0.88
CA ALA A 299 1.48 24.42 -0.41
C ALA A 299 1.48 22.92 -0.08
N PRO A 300 2.45 22.13 -0.59
CA PRO A 300 2.65 20.74 -0.15
C PRO A 300 3.01 20.67 1.35
N LEU A 301 2.51 19.63 2.02
CA LEU A 301 2.77 19.39 3.45
C LEU A 301 4.23 18.99 3.71
N LEU A 302 4.82 18.18 2.82
CA LEU A 302 6.16 17.66 2.99
C LEU A 302 7.16 18.36 2.06
N PRO A 303 8.44 18.45 2.44
CA PRO A 303 9.50 18.85 1.54
C PRO A 303 9.66 17.82 0.40
N GLU A 304 9.98 18.29 -0.80
CA GLU A 304 10.09 17.48 -2.02
C GLU A 304 10.93 16.20 -1.85
N LYS A 305 12.08 16.29 -1.15
CA LYS A 305 13.00 15.16 -0.93
C LYS A 305 12.42 13.99 -0.13
N TRP A 306 11.28 14.18 0.55
CA TRP A 306 10.59 13.14 1.33
C TRP A 306 9.27 12.69 0.68
N GLN A 307 8.87 13.38 -0.36
CA GLN A 307 7.60 13.17 -1.03
C GLN A 307 7.64 11.91 -1.91
N SER A 308 6.67 11.02 -1.72
CA SER A 308 6.46 9.88 -2.62
C SER A 308 5.73 10.29 -3.91
N PRO A 309 5.88 9.55 -5.00
CA PRO A 309 5.07 9.75 -6.21
C PRO A 309 3.65 9.17 -6.10
N ILE A 310 3.24 8.67 -4.94
CA ILE A 310 1.98 7.91 -4.75
C ILE A 310 0.82 8.84 -4.41
N ILE A 311 1.02 9.74 -3.46
CA ILE A 311 0.00 10.65 -2.94
C ILE A 311 0.69 11.90 -2.39
N THR A 312 0.08 13.07 -2.58
CA THR A 312 0.56 14.34 -2.05
C THR A 312 -0.48 14.93 -1.11
N ALA A 313 -0.04 15.31 0.08
CA ALA A 313 -0.83 16.12 1.01
C ALA A 313 -0.54 17.60 0.78
N PHE A 314 -1.58 18.42 0.77
CA PHE A 314 -1.51 19.87 0.64
C PHE A 314 -2.16 20.52 1.86
N TYR A 315 -1.60 21.60 2.35
CA TYR A 315 -2.28 22.41 3.37
C TYR A 315 -3.60 22.96 2.84
N SER A 316 -4.62 22.95 3.68
CA SER A 316 -5.87 23.66 3.41
C SER A 316 -5.60 25.17 3.33
N PRO A 317 -6.24 25.90 2.41
CA PRO A 317 -6.10 27.35 2.35
C PRO A 317 -6.51 28.05 3.65
N ALA A 318 -5.69 28.96 4.14
CA ALA A 318 -6.00 29.79 5.31
C ALA A 318 -6.94 30.95 4.92
N HIS A 319 -8.12 30.63 4.41
CA HIS A 319 -9.13 31.59 3.96
C HIS A 319 -10.45 31.40 4.74
N PRO A 320 -11.12 32.44 5.24
CA PRO A 320 -12.32 32.32 6.08
C PRO A 320 -13.48 31.63 5.36
N ASP A 321 -13.58 31.78 4.06
CA ASP A 321 -14.64 31.16 3.24
C ASP A 321 -14.30 29.74 2.77
N TYR A 322 -13.05 29.28 2.93
CA TYR A 322 -12.69 27.91 2.54
C TYR A 322 -13.35 26.87 3.45
N ARG A 323 -13.97 25.88 2.81
CA ARG A 323 -14.47 24.66 3.46
C ARG A 323 -14.11 23.47 2.58
N PHE A 324 -13.40 22.51 3.13
CA PHE A 324 -13.02 21.29 2.38
C PHE A 324 -14.24 20.59 1.78
N ALA A 325 -15.35 20.52 2.50
CA ALA A 325 -16.57 19.88 2.00
C ALA A 325 -17.10 20.54 0.73
N ASP A 326 -17.12 21.87 0.66
CA ASP A 326 -17.60 22.61 -0.51
C ASP A 326 -16.64 22.47 -1.69
N PHE A 327 -15.35 22.57 -1.43
CA PHE A 327 -14.29 22.33 -2.42
C PHE A 327 -14.39 20.90 -2.99
N TYR A 328 -14.51 19.90 -2.13
CA TYR A 328 -14.70 18.51 -2.52
C TYR A 328 -15.94 18.31 -3.40
N GLN A 329 -17.10 18.88 -3.02
CA GLN A 329 -18.33 18.73 -3.81
C GLN A 329 -18.23 19.38 -5.19
N ARG A 330 -17.55 20.51 -5.31
CA ARG A 330 -17.29 21.19 -6.60
C ARG A 330 -16.42 20.34 -7.52
N LEU A 331 -15.38 19.68 -6.99
CA LEU A 331 -14.54 18.75 -7.73
C LEU A 331 -15.30 17.48 -8.11
N LYS A 332 -16.05 16.93 -7.18
CA LYS A 332 -16.87 15.73 -7.42
C LYS A 332 -17.91 15.95 -8.50
N ALA A 333 -18.53 17.12 -8.54
CA ALA A 333 -19.49 17.50 -9.60
C ALA A 333 -18.83 17.54 -10.99
N GLN A 334 -17.50 17.71 -11.05
CA GLN A 334 -16.70 17.67 -12.28
C GLN A 334 -16.07 16.29 -12.53
N GLY A 335 -16.42 15.26 -11.74
CA GLY A 335 -15.94 13.90 -11.94
C GLY A 335 -14.68 13.53 -11.14
N PHE A 336 -14.14 14.42 -10.28
CA PHE A 336 -12.90 14.18 -9.54
C PHE A 336 -13.16 13.97 -8.05
N VAL A 337 -12.63 12.88 -7.50
CA VAL A 337 -12.75 12.54 -6.09
C VAL A 337 -11.37 12.60 -5.44
N ILE A 338 -11.15 13.59 -4.57
CA ILE A 338 -9.95 13.74 -3.74
C ILE A 338 -10.19 13.19 -2.33
N TYR A 339 -9.19 13.25 -1.44
CA TYR A 339 -9.29 12.63 -0.13
C TYR A 339 -9.07 13.63 1.01
N PRO A 340 -9.81 13.54 2.13
CA PRO A 340 -9.57 14.41 3.27
C PRO A 340 -8.19 14.15 3.89
N GLY A 341 -7.66 15.13 4.58
CA GLY A 341 -6.46 14.98 5.38
C GLY A 341 -6.64 14.00 6.53
N LYS A 342 -5.54 13.51 7.07
CA LYS A 342 -5.52 12.56 8.18
C LYS A 342 -4.41 12.87 9.19
N VAL A 343 -3.68 13.95 8.99
CA VAL A 343 -2.65 14.44 9.92
C VAL A 343 -3.31 15.14 11.07
N SER A 344 -2.91 14.84 12.32
CA SER A 344 -3.53 15.41 13.52
C SER A 344 -3.16 16.85 13.78
N GLN A 345 -2.00 17.30 13.27
CA GLN A 345 -1.41 18.61 13.57
C GLN A 345 -1.52 19.63 12.43
N ALA A 346 -2.14 19.26 11.30
CA ALA A 346 -2.28 20.15 10.16
C ALA A 346 -3.64 19.98 9.47
N ASP A 347 -4.32 21.10 9.20
CA ASP A 347 -5.47 21.08 8.31
C ASP A 347 -4.97 20.92 6.87
N CYS A 348 -5.29 19.79 6.26
CA CYS A 348 -4.79 19.40 4.96
C CYS A 348 -5.78 18.50 4.22
N PHE A 349 -5.53 18.30 2.93
CA PHE A 349 -6.21 17.31 2.10
C PHE A 349 -5.18 16.56 1.24
N ARG A 350 -5.59 15.46 0.63
CA ARG A 350 -4.69 14.59 -0.12
C ARG A 350 -5.20 14.33 -1.53
N ILE A 351 -4.26 14.22 -2.46
CA ILE A 351 -4.51 13.86 -3.86
C ILE A 351 -3.59 12.70 -4.22
N GLY A 352 -4.17 11.55 -4.58
CA GLY A 352 -3.44 10.37 -5.04
C GLY A 352 -3.14 10.45 -6.53
N ASN A 353 -2.04 9.83 -6.94
CA ASN A 353 -1.60 9.79 -8.34
C ASN A 353 -1.68 8.39 -8.94
N ILE A 354 -2.11 7.40 -8.15
CA ILE A 354 -2.14 5.98 -8.52
C ILE A 354 -3.48 5.60 -9.15
N GLY A 355 -3.49 4.51 -9.91
CA GLY A 355 -4.65 4.03 -10.64
C GLY A 355 -4.55 4.32 -12.13
N ASP A 356 -5.66 4.21 -12.83
CA ASP A 356 -5.80 4.59 -14.25
C ASP A 356 -5.81 6.13 -14.39
N VAL A 357 -4.67 6.73 -14.02
CA VAL A 357 -4.44 8.19 -14.02
C VAL A 357 -3.28 8.51 -14.96
N THR A 358 -3.57 9.22 -16.04
CA THR A 358 -2.57 9.69 -17.01
C THR A 358 -2.18 11.15 -16.74
N PRO A 359 -1.05 11.64 -17.28
CA PRO A 359 -0.68 13.05 -17.18
C PRO A 359 -1.74 14.02 -17.74
N GLU A 360 -2.52 13.61 -18.77
CA GLU A 360 -3.65 14.37 -19.30
C GLU A 360 -4.74 14.53 -18.23
N ARG A 361 -5.13 13.45 -17.57
CA ARG A 361 -6.12 13.47 -16.49
C ARG A 361 -5.69 14.34 -15.31
N VAL A 362 -4.39 14.41 -15.03
CA VAL A 362 -3.85 15.33 -14.01
C VAL A 362 -4.01 16.80 -14.48
N ARG A 363 -3.81 17.11 -15.75
CA ARG A 363 -4.05 18.45 -16.29
C ARG A 363 -5.54 18.83 -16.24
N ASP A 364 -6.44 17.90 -16.55
CA ASP A 364 -7.89 18.10 -16.42
C ASP A 364 -8.29 18.36 -14.97
N LEU A 365 -7.70 17.59 -14.02
CA LEU A 365 -7.88 17.86 -12.60
C LEU A 365 -7.45 19.27 -12.21
N LEU A 366 -6.27 19.73 -12.68
CA LEU A 366 -5.78 21.08 -12.36
C LEU A 366 -6.69 22.18 -12.89
N ALA A 367 -7.29 22.00 -14.07
CA ALA A 367 -8.30 22.91 -14.61
C ALA A 367 -9.56 22.92 -13.73
N ALA A 368 -10.02 21.74 -13.28
CA ALA A 368 -11.13 21.62 -12.34
C ALA A 368 -10.80 22.25 -10.98
N MET A 369 -9.57 22.08 -10.48
CA MET A 369 -9.08 22.72 -9.24
C MET A 369 -9.16 24.25 -9.33
N ALA A 370 -8.68 24.82 -10.43
CA ALA A 370 -8.73 26.27 -10.67
C ALA A 370 -10.17 26.80 -10.61
N SER A 371 -11.12 26.11 -11.23
CA SER A 371 -12.54 26.49 -11.21
C SER A 371 -13.24 26.24 -9.87
N ALA A 372 -12.71 25.34 -9.05
CA ALA A 372 -13.26 25.02 -7.74
C ALA A 372 -12.77 25.96 -6.63
N CYS A 373 -11.78 26.82 -6.87
CA CYS A 373 -11.23 27.78 -5.91
C CYS A 373 -12.15 29.00 -5.68
N TYR A 374 -13.40 28.77 -5.30
CA TYR A 374 -14.47 29.77 -5.16
C TYR A 374 -14.14 30.91 -4.18
N TRP A 375 -13.30 30.68 -3.19
CA TRP A 375 -12.86 31.68 -2.21
C TRP A 375 -11.93 32.73 -2.81
N GLN A 376 -11.38 32.51 -4.01
CA GLN A 376 -10.52 33.45 -4.74
C GLN A 376 -11.32 34.40 -5.63
N GLU A 377 -12.59 34.11 -5.93
CA GLU A 377 -13.43 34.95 -6.79
C GLU A 377 -13.76 36.31 -6.16
N ASN A 378 -13.81 36.35 -4.82
CA ASN A 378 -14.08 37.58 -4.05
C ASN A 378 -12.86 38.52 -3.92
N MET A 379 -11.70 38.14 -4.46
CA MET A 379 -10.48 38.95 -4.43
C MET A 379 -10.16 39.64 -5.75
N ARG A 380 -11.01 39.48 -6.77
CA ARG A 380 -10.98 40.21 -8.04
C ARG A 380 -12.08 41.25 -8.07
#